data_e484116edb4daa4f30e5e0ccdb648e61
#
_entry.id   e484116edb4daa4f30e5e0ccdb648e61
#
_cell.length_a   1.000
_cell.length_b   1.000
_cell.length_c   1.000
_cell.angle_alpha   90.00
_cell.angle_beta   90.00
_cell.angle_gamma   90.00
#
_symmetry.space_group_name_H-M   'P 1'
#
loop_
_entity.id
_entity.type
_entity.pdbx_description
1 polymer ?
#
loop_
_entity_poly.entity_id
_entity_poly.type
_entity_poly.pdbx_seq_one_letter_code
_entity_poly.pdbx_strand_id
1 'polypeptide(L)'
;MVTMAMTEKDKLHALFREYQRFFFRARPMQATHYGFHLYDDLLGDFSKEGIEEYLEGETKFLARFRKEIDPKKLDAASQIDYEAFCQDLWAGLELEKRERDWETDPAAYVSHCTDACYLLSIGVFAPREERLRNLALRMRKISHYLKQAQRNLKVCPKDSILTAHEITESSITFFKDLVFHQSGLP
;
A
#
# COMPACT_ATOMS: atom_id res chain seq x y z
N MET A 1 -4.08 39.31 -17.18
CA MET A 1 -4.05 38.29 -16.12
C MET A 1 -2.59 38.00 -15.82
N VAL A 2 -2.08 38.38 -14.65
CA VAL A 2 -0.71 38.05 -14.24
C VAL A 2 -0.75 36.60 -13.77
N THR A 3 -0.19 35.69 -14.53
CA THR A 3 0.02 34.31 -14.10
C THR A 3 1.07 34.36 -12.99
N MET A 4 0.66 34.26 -11.73
CA MET A 4 1.61 34.13 -10.63
C MET A 4 2.45 32.87 -10.90
N ALA A 5 3.76 33.03 -10.93
CA ALA A 5 4.66 31.91 -11.05
C ALA A 5 4.48 30.98 -9.83
N MET A 6 4.40 29.66 -10.07
CA MET A 6 4.32 28.68 -8.98
C MET A 6 5.53 28.82 -8.06
N THR A 7 5.27 28.89 -6.76
CA THR A 7 6.35 28.87 -5.76
C THR A 7 6.98 27.49 -5.70
N GLU A 8 8.17 27.38 -5.12
CA GLU A 8 8.84 26.07 -4.95
C GLU A 8 8.01 25.12 -4.05
N LYS A 9 7.36 25.69 -3.04
CA LYS A 9 6.41 24.97 -2.18
C LYS A 9 5.20 24.44 -2.96
N ASP A 10 4.65 25.24 -3.89
CA ASP A 10 3.53 24.79 -4.72
C ASP A 10 3.93 23.62 -5.63
N LYS A 11 5.16 23.64 -6.19
CA LYS A 11 5.71 22.55 -6.98
C LYS A 11 5.86 21.28 -6.13
N LEU A 12 6.43 21.42 -4.92
CA LEU A 12 6.58 20.30 -3.97
C LEU A 12 5.22 19.66 -3.67
N HIS A 13 4.23 20.47 -3.31
CA HIS A 13 2.88 19.96 -3.02
C HIS A 13 2.19 19.35 -4.25
N ALA A 14 2.44 19.87 -5.44
CA ALA A 14 1.92 19.27 -6.67
C ALA A 14 2.53 17.88 -6.91
N LEU A 15 3.84 17.75 -6.73
CA LEU A 15 4.56 16.50 -6.90
C LEU A 15 4.17 15.47 -5.83
N PHE A 16 3.96 15.89 -4.57
CA PHE A 16 3.41 15.02 -3.53
C PHE A 16 2.02 14.48 -3.88
N ARG A 17 1.13 15.31 -4.44
CA ARG A 17 -0.20 14.84 -4.89
C ARG A 17 -0.12 13.84 -6.04
N GLU A 18 0.82 14.01 -6.96
CA GLU A 18 1.04 13.03 -8.04
C GLU A 18 1.55 11.71 -7.48
N TYR A 19 2.56 11.75 -6.60
CA TYR A 19 3.09 10.58 -5.92
C TYR A 19 2.02 9.87 -5.10
N GLN A 20 1.22 10.59 -4.32
CA GLN A 20 0.15 10.03 -3.50
C GLN A 20 -0.87 9.24 -4.34
N ARG A 21 -1.26 9.76 -5.52
CA ARG A 21 -2.16 9.04 -6.44
C ARG A 21 -1.53 7.77 -6.98
N PHE A 22 -0.26 7.82 -7.35
CA PHE A 22 0.51 6.66 -7.79
C PHE A 22 0.59 5.62 -6.67
N PHE A 23 1.06 6.02 -5.49
CA PHE A 23 1.24 5.17 -4.33
C PHE A 23 -0.06 4.48 -3.90
N PHE A 24 -1.14 5.25 -3.73
CA PHE A 24 -2.41 4.70 -3.27
C PHE A 24 -3.08 3.78 -4.28
N ARG A 25 -2.89 4.03 -5.56
CA ARG A 25 -3.39 3.11 -6.60
C ARG A 25 -2.64 1.78 -6.57
N ALA A 26 -1.33 1.81 -6.37
CA ALA A 26 -0.50 0.62 -6.30
C ALA A 26 -0.65 -0.13 -4.96
N ARG A 27 -0.94 0.61 -3.88
CA ARG A 27 -1.05 0.11 -2.50
C ARG A 27 -2.41 0.49 -1.88
N PRO A 28 -3.52 -0.11 -2.32
CA PRO A 28 -4.88 0.26 -1.90
C PRO A 28 -5.14 0.06 -0.41
N MET A 29 -4.50 -0.91 0.24
CA MET A 29 -4.61 -1.10 1.69
C MET A 29 -4.06 0.12 2.44
N GLN A 30 -2.90 0.62 2.03
CA GLN A 30 -2.32 1.84 2.59
C GLN A 30 -3.23 3.05 2.35
N ALA A 31 -3.84 3.15 1.16
CA ALA A 31 -4.83 4.20 0.91
C ALA A 31 -5.96 4.19 1.94
N THR A 32 -6.56 3.01 2.18
CA THR A 32 -7.61 2.83 3.21
C THR A 32 -7.08 3.20 4.61
N HIS A 33 -5.87 2.78 4.96
CA HIS A 33 -5.24 3.08 6.25
C HIS A 33 -5.06 4.59 6.48
N TYR A 34 -4.68 5.33 5.44
CA TYR A 34 -4.54 6.79 5.47
C TYR A 34 -5.85 7.56 5.25
N GLY A 35 -6.99 6.88 5.18
CA GLY A 35 -8.30 7.51 5.03
C GLY A 35 -8.66 7.91 3.59
N PHE A 36 -7.96 7.36 2.59
CA PHE A 36 -8.27 7.55 1.18
C PHE A 36 -9.08 6.36 0.64
N HIS A 37 -10.39 6.53 0.54
CA HIS A 37 -11.33 5.46 0.27
C HIS A 37 -11.66 5.22 -1.21
N LEU A 38 -10.95 5.90 -2.12
CA LEU A 38 -11.16 5.76 -3.58
C LEU A 38 -10.79 4.36 -4.12
N TYR A 39 -9.95 3.62 -3.38
CA TYR A 39 -9.38 2.34 -3.80
C TYR A 39 -9.80 1.19 -2.87
N ASP A 40 -10.86 1.37 -2.09
CA ASP A 40 -11.30 0.40 -1.08
C ASP A 40 -11.76 -0.94 -1.66
N ASP A 41 -12.16 -0.98 -2.92
CA ASP A 41 -12.52 -2.20 -3.64
C ASP A 41 -11.32 -2.95 -4.22
N LEU A 42 -10.11 -2.35 -4.19
CA LEU A 42 -8.88 -2.91 -4.76
C LEU A 42 -8.01 -3.57 -3.69
N LEU A 43 -7.18 -4.55 -4.11
CA LEU A 43 -6.18 -5.21 -3.28
C LEU A 43 -4.73 -4.91 -3.73
N GLY A 44 -4.56 -4.39 -4.93
CA GLY A 44 -3.26 -4.16 -5.56
C GLY A 44 -2.83 -5.30 -6.47
N ASP A 45 -1.85 -5.04 -7.32
CA ASP A 45 -1.18 -6.05 -8.12
C ASP A 45 0.17 -6.39 -7.49
N PHE A 46 0.29 -7.62 -7.01
CA PHE A 46 1.50 -8.18 -6.40
C PHE A 46 2.09 -9.29 -7.25
N SER A 47 1.79 -9.34 -8.56
CA SER A 47 2.59 -10.10 -9.49
C SER A 47 4.02 -9.55 -9.53
N LYS A 48 4.97 -10.35 -10.00
CA LYS A 48 6.35 -9.89 -10.16
C LYS A 48 6.40 -8.61 -11.00
N GLU A 49 5.67 -8.58 -12.10
CA GLU A 49 5.57 -7.44 -13.01
C GLU A 49 4.98 -6.20 -12.31
N GLY A 50 3.91 -6.38 -11.53
CA GLY A 50 3.28 -5.30 -10.76
C GLY A 50 4.18 -4.72 -9.67
N ILE A 51 4.98 -5.58 -9.01
CA ILE A 51 5.99 -5.14 -8.02
C ILE A 51 7.12 -4.38 -8.71
N GLU A 52 7.65 -4.90 -9.83
CA GLU A 52 8.71 -4.25 -10.60
C GLU A 52 8.25 -2.87 -11.14
N GLU A 53 7.02 -2.78 -11.67
CA GLU A 53 6.41 -1.51 -12.10
C GLU A 53 6.28 -0.51 -10.95
N TYR A 54 5.87 -0.98 -9.79
CA TYR A 54 5.78 -0.13 -8.60
C TYR A 54 7.15 0.42 -8.18
N LEU A 55 8.18 -0.43 -8.08
CA LEU A 55 9.54 -0.02 -7.69
C LEU A 55 10.19 0.91 -8.72
N GLU A 56 9.92 0.69 -10.00
CA GLU A 56 10.34 1.61 -11.06
C GLU A 56 9.65 2.97 -10.92
N GLY A 57 8.36 2.98 -10.60
CA GLY A 57 7.59 4.19 -10.33
C GLY A 57 8.14 4.99 -9.14
N GLU A 58 8.42 4.31 -8.02
CA GLU A 58 9.06 4.89 -6.83
C GLU A 58 10.42 5.53 -7.20
N THR A 59 11.24 4.81 -7.98
CA THR A 59 12.54 5.30 -8.43
C THR A 59 12.40 6.55 -9.31
N LYS A 60 11.41 6.57 -10.21
CA LYS A 60 11.12 7.75 -11.06
C LYS A 60 10.67 8.94 -10.23
N PHE A 61 9.82 8.73 -9.22
CA PHE A 61 9.38 9.81 -8.33
C PHE A 61 10.53 10.36 -7.51
N LEU A 62 11.37 9.52 -6.92
CA LEU A 62 12.55 9.97 -6.19
C LEU A 62 13.47 10.84 -7.07
N ALA A 63 13.71 10.41 -8.32
CA ALA A 63 14.51 11.19 -9.28
C ALA A 63 13.84 12.53 -9.62
N ARG A 64 12.50 12.57 -9.77
CA ARG A 64 11.73 13.79 -10.01
C ARG A 64 11.82 14.75 -8.81
N PHE A 65 11.62 14.28 -7.59
CA PHE A 65 11.76 15.10 -6.38
C PHE A 65 13.13 15.75 -6.31
N ARG A 66 14.21 14.99 -6.54
CA ARG A 66 15.59 15.50 -6.51
C ARG A 66 15.91 16.45 -7.66
N LYS A 67 15.25 16.31 -8.81
CA LYS A 67 15.51 17.15 -10.01
C LYS A 67 14.64 18.40 -10.05
N GLU A 68 13.37 18.30 -9.68
CA GLU A 68 12.37 19.35 -9.90
C GLU A 68 12.26 20.33 -8.73
N ILE A 69 12.69 19.92 -7.51
CA ILE A 69 12.59 20.71 -6.28
C ILE A 69 13.97 21.21 -5.85
N ASP A 70 14.10 22.52 -5.66
CA ASP A 70 15.26 23.14 -5.05
C ASP A 70 15.00 23.36 -3.53
N PRO A 71 15.57 22.50 -2.65
CA PRO A 71 15.29 22.57 -1.22
C PRO A 71 15.70 23.90 -0.59
N LYS A 72 16.65 24.62 -1.17
CA LYS A 72 17.11 25.94 -0.66
C LYS A 72 16.07 27.04 -0.84
N LYS A 73 15.05 26.82 -1.67
CA LYS A 73 13.95 27.76 -1.92
C LYS A 73 12.68 27.42 -1.13
N LEU A 74 12.72 26.36 -0.35
CA LEU A 74 11.63 25.96 0.54
C LEU A 74 11.74 26.71 1.89
N ASP A 75 10.60 26.89 2.55
CA ASP A 75 10.60 27.24 3.96
C ASP A 75 11.11 26.06 4.81
N ALA A 76 11.55 26.34 6.04
CA ALA A 76 12.19 25.34 6.91
C ALA A 76 11.31 24.09 7.14
N ALA A 77 10.00 24.24 7.29
CA ALA A 77 9.09 23.11 7.47
C ALA A 77 8.98 22.27 6.20
N SER A 78 8.77 22.91 5.04
CA SER A 78 8.69 22.22 3.76
C SER A 78 10.02 21.56 3.35
N GLN A 79 11.15 22.13 3.78
CA GLN A 79 12.46 21.49 3.56
C GLN A 79 12.61 20.22 4.36
N ILE A 80 12.18 20.20 5.63
CA ILE A 80 12.18 19.00 6.48
C ILE A 80 11.30 17.91 5.86
N ASP A 81 10.08 18.26 5.43
CA ASP A 81 9.16 17.32 4.79
C ASP A 81 9.76 16.72 3.51
N TYR A 82 10.38 17.53 2.68
CA TYR A 82 11.06 17.10 1.46
C TYR A 82 12.22 16.15 1.75
N GLU A 83 13.10 16.51 2.69
CA GLU A 83 14.29 15.71 3.03
C GLU A 83 13.88 14.37 3.65
N ALA A 84 12.94 14.39 4.61
CA ALA A 84 12.42 13.18 5.24
C ALA A 84 11.78 12.24 4.21
N PHE A 85 10.93 12.77 3.33
CA PHE A 85 10.28 11.98 2.29
C PHE A 85 11.29 11.36 1.30
N CYS A 86 12.23 12.16 0.80
CA CYS A 86 13.25 11.65 -0.12
C CYS A 86 14.14 10.58 0.50
N GLN A 87 14.44 10.73 1.79
CA GLN A 87 15.23 9.76 2.54
C GLN A 87 14.47 8.47 2.78
N ASP A 88 13.20 8.56 3.18
CA ASP A 88 12.32 7.40 3.41
C ASP A 88 12.12 6.60 2.11
N LEU A 89 11.81 7.29 1.01
CA LEU A 89 11.63 6.66 -0.29
C LEU A 89 12.92 6.00 -0.79
N TRP A 90 14.07 6.65 -0.60
CA TRP A 90 15.38 6.06 -0.95
C TRP A 90 15.69 4.84 -0.09
N ALA A 91 15.47 4.92 1.22
CA ALA A 91 15.74 3.82 2.14
C ALA A 91 14.86 2.60 1.85
N GLY A 92 13.56 2.81 1.57
CA GLY A 92 12.65 1.74 1.16
C GLY A 92 13.11 1.04 -0.11
N LEU A 93 13.52 1.80 -1.14
CA LEU A 93 14.05 1.25 -2.39
C LEU A 93 15.35 0.44 -2.17
N GLU A 94 16.26 0.90 -1.30
CA GLU A 94 17.50 0.18 -1.00
C GLU A 94 17.25 -1.09 -0.18
N LEU A 95 16.28 -1.05 0.75
CA LEU A 95 15.86 -2.20 1.53
C LEU A 95 15.26 -3.27 0.61
N GLU A 96 14.33 -2.89 -0.25
CA GLU A 96 13.69 -3.79 -1.20
C GLU A 96 14.68 -4.49 -2.13
N LYS A 97 15.71 -3.79 -2.60
CA LYS A 97 16.79 -4.39 -3.42
C LYS A 97 17.57 -5.49 -2.68
N ARG A 98 17.69 -5.37 -1.36
CA ARG A 98 18.48 -6.29 -0.52
C ARG A 98 17.67 -7.47 -0.03
N GLU A 99 16.49 -7.21 0.50
CA GLU A 99 15.71 -8.20 1.25
C GLU A 99 14.74 -8.95 0.34
N ARG A 100 14.11 -8.25 -0.61
CA ARG A 100 13.13 -8.84 -1.54
C ARG A 100 12.08 -9.68 -0.81
N ASP A 101 11.48 -9.12 0.22
CA ASP A 101 10.54 -9.82 1.11
C ASP A 101 9.39 -10.49 0.34
N TRP A 102 9.00 -9.91 -0.78
CA TRP A 102 8.00 -10.52 -1.68
C TRP A 102 8.43 -11.87 -2.30
N GLU A 103 9.73 -12.23 -2.23
CA GLU A 103 10.26 -13.55 -2.65
C GLU A 103 10.50 -14.50 -1.46
N THR A 104 10.53 -14.00 -0.23
CA THR A 104 11.03 -14.75 0.92
C THR A 104 10.11 -14.79 2.12
N ASP A 105 9.12 -13.85 2.21
CA ASP A 105 8.23 -13.77 3.36
C ASP A 105 6.76 -14.13 3.03
N PRO A 106 6.35 -15.39 3.22
CA PRO A 106 4.96 -15.80 3.04
C PRO A 106 4.01 -15.18 4.09
N ALA A 107 4.52 -14.80 5.28
CA ALA A 107 3.70 -14.24 6.36
C ALA A 107 3.16 -12.85 5.97
N ALA A 108 3.98 -12.04 5.29
CA ALA A 108 3.56 -10.74 4.78
C ALA A 108 2.36 -10.83 3.82
N TYR A 109 2.33 -11.84 2.96
CA TYR A 109 1.19 -12.04 2.04
C TYR A 109 -0.11 -12.40 2.77
N VAL A 110 -0.04 -13.27 3.77
CA VAL A 110 -1.23 -13.66 4.53
C VAL A 110 -1.74 -12.51 5.38
N SER A 111 -0.86 -11.81 6.08
CA SER A 111 -1.19 -10.62 6.88
C SER A 111 -1.87 -9.56 6.01
N HIS A 112 -1.34 -9.30 4.82
CA HIS A 112 -1.92 -8.31 3.91
C HIS A 112 -3.39 -8.62 3.56
N CYS A 113 -3.76 -9.89 3.36
CA CYS A 113 -5.15 -10.28 3.09
C CYS A 113 -6.08 -9.93 4.25
N THR A 114 -5.64 -10.19 5.48
CA THR A 114 -6.43 -9.94 6.69
C THR A 114 -6.55 -8.45 6.96
N ASP A 115 -5.43 -7.72 6.94
CA ASP A 115 -5.37 -6.29 7.23
C ASP A 115 -6.20 -5.47 6.24
N ALA A 116 -6.12 -5.82 4.95
CA ALA A 116 -6.89 -5.16 3.91
C ALA A 116 -8.40 -5.28 4.11
N CYS A 117 -8.87 -6.37 4.71
CA CYS A 117 -10.28 -6.60 5.01
C CYS A 117 -10.67 -6.04 6.38
N TYR A 118 -9.79 -6.13 7.37
CA TYR A 118 -10.01 -5.67 8.73
C TYR A 118 -10.36 -4.18 8.78
N LEU A 119 -9.58 -3.33 8.13
CA LEU A 119 -9.81 -1.89 8.11
C LEU A 119 -11.20 -1.51 7.57
N LEU A 120 -11.69 -2.21 6.54
CA LEU A 120 -13.03 -1.98 5.99
C LEU A 120 -14.14 -2.49 6.92
N SER A 121 -13.86 -3.51 7.72
CA SER A 121 -14.86 -4.09 8.63
C SER A 121 -15.14 -3.23 9.85
N ILE A 122 -14.10 -2.63 10.45
CA ILE A 122 -14.19 -1.86 11.68
C ILE A 122 -14.37 -0.35 11.49
N GLY A 123 -13.91 0.19 10.34
CA GLY A 123 -13.91 1.63 10.08
C GLY A 123 -15.35 2.23 10.04
N VAL A 124 -15.48 3.50 10.43
CA VAL A 124 -16.75 4.24 10.39
C VAL A 124 -16.55 5.51 9.54
N PHE A 125 -16.24 5.34 8.27
CA PHE A 125 -15.90 6.42 7.32
C PHE A 125 -16.93 6.54 6.18
N ALA A 126 -17.78 5.54 6.00
CA ALA A 126 -18.81 5.49 4.97
C ALA A 126 -20.02 4.68 5.47
N PRO A 127 -21.17 4.74 4.78
CA PRO A 127 -22.31 3.87 5.10
C PRO A 127 -21.92 2.39 5.12
N ARG A 128 -22.49 1.62 6.05
CA ARG A 128 -22.17 0.19 6.22
C ARG A 128 -22.28 -0.60 4.93
N GLU A 129 -23.31 -0.36 4.13
CA GLU A 129 -23.54 -1.06 2.87
C GLU A 129 -22.42 -0.83 1.84
N GLU A 130 -21.91 0.39 1.76
CA GLU A 130 -20.78 0.74 0.89
C GLU A 130 -19.50 0.02 1.34
N ARG A 131 -19.20 0.05 2.63
CA ARG A 131 -18.03 -0.64 3.20
C ARG A 131 -18.11 -2.15 3.00
N LEU A 132 -19.27 -2.76 3.21
CA LEU A 132 -19.48 -4.19 2.99
C LEU A 132 -19.36 -4.59 1.52
N ARG A 133 -19.81 -3.74 0.60
CA ARG A 133 -19.63 -3.96 -0.83
C ARG A 133 -18.14 -3.96 -1.19
N ASN A 134 -17.39 -2.96 -0.73
CA ASN A 134 -15.95 -2.86 -0.98
C ASN A 134 -15.19 -4.03 -0.33
N LEU A 135 -15.55 -4.40 0.89
CA LEU A 135 -15.03 -5.58 1.58
C LEU A 135 -15.23 -6.85 0.74
N ALA A 136 -16.44 -7.10 0.26
CA ALA A 136 -16.74 -8.26 -0.58
C ALA A 136 -15.94 -8.26 -1.89
N LEU A 137 -15.72 -7.09 -2.50
CA LEU A 137 -14.90 -6.94 -3.70
C LEU A 137 -13.42 -7.25 -3.42
N ARG A 138 -12.88 -6.81 -2.28
CA ARG A 138 -11.51 -7.17 -1.83
C ARG A 138 -11.36 -8.66 -1.57
N MET A 139 -12.29 -9.25 -0.82
CA MET A 139 -12.27 -10.68 -0.49
C MET A 139 -12.23 -11.56 -1.75
N ARG A 140 -12.99 -11.20 -2.79
CA ARG A 140 -12.97 -11.91 -4.08
C ARG A 140 -11.59 -11.89 -4.75
N LYS A 141 -10.77 -10.90 -4.48
CA LYS A 141 -9.42 -10.75 -5.07
C LYS A 141 -8.35 -11.53 -4.30
N ILE A 142 -8.61 -11.96 -3.06
CA ILE A 142 -7.64 -12.69 -2.22
C ILE A 142 -7.12 -13.96 -2.91
N SER A 143 -7.98 -14.75 -3.55
CA SER A 143 -7.53 -15.97 -4.25
C SER A 143 -6.55 -15.67 -5.38
N HIS A 144 -6.76 -14.59 -6.13
CA HIS A 144 -5.84 -14.15 -7.18
C HIS A 144 -4.52 -13.66 -6.60
N TYR A 145 -4.59 -12.83 -5.56
CA TYR A 145 -3.43 -12.32 -4.84
C TYR A 145 -2.55 -13.44 -4.26
N LEU A 146 -3.14 -14.45 -3.61
CA LEU A 146 -2.40 -15.60 -3.09
C LEU A 146 -1.76 -16.46 -4.20
N LYS A 147 -2.35 -16.50 -5.39
CA LYS A 147 -1.71 -17.15 -6.56
C LYS A 147 -0.50 -16.34 -7.06
N GLN A 148 -0.53 -15.01 -6.97
CA GLN A 148 0.65 -14.20 -7.23
C GLN A 148 1.74 -14.48 -6.20
N ALA A 149 1.41 -14.53 -4.90
CA ALA A 149 2.32 -14.91 -3.83
C ALA A 149 3.00 -16.25 -4.09
N GLN A 150 2.22 -17.28 -4.44
CA GLN A 150 2.75 -18.63 -4.75
C GLN A 150 3.77 -18.63 -5.91
N ARG A 151 3.60 -17.73 -6.88
CA ARG A 151 4.55 -17.61 -8.02
C ARG A 151 5.80 -16.82 -7.65
N ASN A 152 5.67 -15.87 -6.74
CA ASN A 152 6.75 -15.01 -6.32
C ASN A 152 7.68 -15.67 -5.31
N LEU A 153 7.10 -16.39 -4.34
CA LEU A 153 7.84 -17.02 -3.25
C LEU A 153 8.83 -18.08 -3.77
N LYS A 154 10.06 -18.01 -3.26
CA LYS A 154 11.17 -18.91 -3.59
C LYS A 154 11.61 -19.69 -2.35
N VAL A 155 12.80 -19.41 -1.83
CA VAL A 155 13.32 -20.04 -0.62
C VAL A 155 12.98 -19.16 0.57
N CYS A 156 12.03 -19.61 1.39
CA CYS A 156 11.58 -18.90 2.57
C CYS A 156 12.29 -19.42 3.82
N PRO A 157 12.68 -18.55 4.78
CA PRO A 157 13.15 -18.97 6.09
C PRO A 157 12.12 -19.81 6.82
N LYS A 158 12.59 -20.83 7.55
CA LYS A 158 11.70 -21.74 8.29
C LYS A 158 10.76 -21.00 9.24
N ASP A 159 11.29 -20.02 9.96
CA ASP A 159 10.51 -19.25 10.94
C ASP A 159 9.42 -18.41 10.26
N SER A 160 9.71 -17.84 9.08
CA SER A 160 8.69 -17.12 8.28
C SER A 160 7.58 -18.05 7.80
N ILE A 161 7.90 -19.29 7.43
CA ILE A 161 6.90 -20.30 7.06
C ILE A 161 6.02 -20.68 8.26
N LEU A 162 6.61 -20.89 9.44
CA LEU A 162 5.86 -21.19 10.67
C LEU A 162 4.93 -20.06 11.04
N THR A 163 5.45 -18.82 11.02
CA THR A 163 4.65 -17.61 11.26
C THR A 163 3.50 -17.48 10.23
N ALA A 164 3.76 -17.72 8.96
CA ALA A 164 2.72 -17.70 7.92
C ALA A 164 1.62 -18.73 8.19
N HIS A 165 1.99 -19.92 8.68
CA HIS A 165 1.03 -20.95 9.04
C HIS A 165 0.12 -20.50 10.19
N GLU A 166 0.68 -19.99 11.27
CA GLU A 166 -0.07 -19.49 12.43
C GLU A 166 -1.01 -18.34 12.05
N ILE A 167 -0.50 -17.39 11.25
CA ILE A 167 -1.32 -16.27 10.74
C ILE A 167 -2.44 -16.79 9.84
N THR A 168 -2.18 -17.82 9.00
CA THR A 168 -3.20 -18.40 8.13
C THR A 168 -4.34 -19.03 8.94
N GLU A 169 -4.05 -19.78 9.99
CA GLU A 169 -5.08 -20.37 10.85
C GLU A 169 -5.93 -19.30 11.53
N SER A 170 -5.28 -18.27 12.07
CA SER A 170 -5.96 -17.11 12.66
C SER A 170 -6.81 -16.35 11.65
N SER A 171 -6.29 -16.17 10.45
CA SER A 171 -6.99 -15.48 9.34
C SER A 171 -8.23 -16.25 8.89
N ILE A 172 -8.16 -17.58 8.81
CA ILE A 172 -9.33 -18.41 8.48
C ILE A 172 -10.44 -18.21 9.50
N THR A 173 -10.10 -18.17 10.78
CA THR A 173 -11.05 -17.90 11.86
C THR A 173 -11.63 -16.49 11.71
N PHE A 174 -10.78 -15.48 11.54
CA PHE A 174 -11.21 -14.10 11.31
C PHE A 174 -12.19 -13.98 10.14
N PHE A 175 -11.91 -14.58 8.99
CA PHE A 175 -12.81 -14.49 7.84
C PHE A 175 -14.13 -15.22 8.04
N LYS A 176 -14.15 -16.34 8.78
CA LYS A 176 -15.41 -17.03 9.16
C LYS A 176 -16.25 -16.13 10.04
N ASP A 177 -15.67 -15.55 11.07
CA ASP A 177 -16.36 -14.67 12.01
C ASP A 177 -16.81 -13.39 11.32
N LEU A 178 -15.99 -12.81 10.45
CA LEU A 178 -16.32 -11.63 9.68
C LEU A 178 -17.56 -11.85 8.80
N VAL A 179 -17.59 -12.94 8.05
CA VAL A 179 -18.75 -13.30 7.20
C VAL A 179 -19.99 -13.52 8.06
N PHE A 180 -19.88 -14.26 9.16
CA PHE A 180 -20.99 -14.54 10.05
C PHE A 180 -21.58 -13.25 10.66
N HIS A 181 -20.75 -12.41 11.25
CA HIS A 181 -21.21 -11.16 11.89
C HIS A 181 -21.71 -10.11 10.89
N GLN A 182 -21.17 -10.07 9.68
CA GLN A 182 -21.57 -9.09 8.68
C GLN A 182 -22.78 -9.52 7.85
N SER A 183 -23.05 -10.82 7.73
CA SER A 183 -24.20 -11.34 6.99
C SER A 183 -25.53 -11.07 7.69
N GLY A 184 -25.53 -10.75 8.99
CA GLY A 184 -26.76 -10.60 9.79
C GLY A 184 -27.54 -11.91 9.98
N LEU A 185 -26.92 -13.05 9.70
CA LEU A 185 -27.48 -14.37 9.99
C LEU A 185 -27.39 -14.63 11.49
N PRO A 186 -28.46 -15.19 12.10
CA PRO A 186 -28.50 -15.53 13.52
C PRO A 186 -27.50 -16.64 13.88
#